data_d5349195fb20f4b8024d4c415c4f9e25
#
_entry.id   d5349195fb20f4b8024d4c415c4f9e25
#
_cell.length_a   1.000
_cell.length_b   1.000
_cell.length_c   1.000
_cell.angle_alpha   90.00
_cell.angle_beta   90.00
_cell.angle_gamma   90.00
#
_symmetry.space_group_name_H-M   'P 1'
#
loop_
_entity.id
_entity.type
_entity.pdbx_description
1 polymer ?
#
loop_
_entity_poly.entity_id
_entity_poly.type
_entity_poly.pdbx_seq_one_letter_code
_entity_poly.pdbx_strand_id
1 'polypeptide(L)'
;MVQQSDELIIEALNIHKAFGDLQILKGISLQVRRGEVVVLIGASGSGKTTFIRCINLLEDIQGGEIRVNGRPMGYRTRADGSLVRDSERNIARQRRDIGMVFQRFNLFPHMTALENIIEAPIQVLGVPRQAALEQAHALLKRVGLADKAGHYPSMLSGGQQQRVAIARALAMKPQAMLFDEPTSALDPETVGEVLQVMKELAEEGMTMVVVTHEMGFAREVADRVVVLDQGELIEQGPPEQIFSRPTHPRTQAFLSRVL
;
A
#
# COMPACT_ATOMS: atom_id res chain seq x y z
N MET A 1 -0.52 -19.92 12.04
CA MET A 1 -1.38 -19.68 10.86
C MET A 1 -2.61 -18.92 11.36
N VAL A 2 -2.70 -17.64 11.06
CA VAL A 2 -3.93 -16.87 11.27
C VAL A 2 -4.94 -17.39 10.27
N GLN A 3 -6.14 -17.82 10.70
CA GLN A 3 -7.22 -18.19 9.78
C GLN A 3 -7.55 -16.95 8.94
N GLN A 4 -7.22 -16.97 7.65
CA GLN A 4 -7.67 -15.95 6.73
C GLN A 4 -9.19 -15.95 6.70
N SER A 5 -9.80 -14.81 6.99
CA SER A 5 -11.25 -14.65 6.88
C SER A 5 -11.60 -14.52 5.40
N ASP A 6 -12.74 -15.07 4.98
CA ASP A 6 -13.24 -14.90 3.59
C ASP A 6 -13.71 -13.47 3.29
N GLU A 7 -13.58 -12.56 4.25
CA GLU A 7 -14.00 -11.16 4.13
C GLU A 7 -13.06 -10.39 3.18
N LEU A 8 -13.61 -9.86 2.10
CA LEU A 8 -12.90 -9.01 1.15
C LEU A 8 -12.75 -7.59 1.70
N ILE A 9 -11.51 -7.12 1.77
CA ILE A 9 -11.18 -5.76 2.20
C ILE A 9 -11.03 -4.83 0.99
N ILE A 10 -10.36 -5.28 -0.07
CA ILE A 10 -10.17 -4.51 -1.30
C ILE A 10 -10.70 -5.35 -2.46
N GLU A 11 -11.56 -4.74 -3.28
CA GLU A 11 -12.02 -5.27 -4.54
C GLU A 11 -11.78 -4.22 -5.63
N ALA A 12 -10.89 -4.52 -6.55
CA ALA A 12 -10.68 -3.75 -7.78
C ALA A 12 -11.20 -4.60 -8.94
N LEU A 13 -12.19 -4.10 -9.66
CA LEU A 13 -12.90 -4.87 -10.69
C LEU A 13 -12.76 -4.17 -12.04
N ASN A 14 -12.08 -4.82 -12.97
CA ASN A 14 -11.92 -4.37 -14.37
C ASN A 14 -11.40 -2.92 -14.47
N ILE A 15 -10.31 -2.61 -13.78
CA ILE A 15 -9.78 -1.26 -13.66
C ILE A 15 -9.06 -0.83 -14.94
N HIS A 16 -9.54 0.27 -15.51
CA HIS A 16 -8.94 0.93 -16.66
C HIS A 16 -8.40 2.30 -16.29
N LYS A 17 -7.16 2.62 -16.75
CA LYS A 17 -6.51 3.91 -16.56
C LYS A 17 -5.72 4.30 -17.81
N ALA A 18 -5.88 5.54 -18.25
CA ALA A 18 -5.07 6.14 -19.31
C ALA A 18 -4.59 7.54 -18.88
N PHE A 19 -3.46 7.98 -19.42
CA PHE A 19 -2.96 9.35 -19.37
C PHE A 19 -2.88 9.87 -20.82
N GLY A 20 -3.80 10.76 -21.20
CA GLY A 20 -4.01 11.12 -22.60
C GLY A 20 -4.37 9.87 -23.41
N ASP A 21 -3.66 9.62 -24.50
CA ASP A 21 -3.88 8.46 -25.38
C ASP A 21 -3.16 7.18 -24.89
N LEU A 22 -2.31 7.29 -23.86
CA LEU A 22 -1.54 6.16 -23.35
C LEU A 22 -2.32 5.38 -22.33
N GLN A 23 -2.80 4.18 -22.69
CA GLN A 23 -3.47 3.27 -21.79
C GLN A 23 -2.45 2.55 -20.89
N ILE A 24 -2.56 2.76 -19.58
CA ILE A 24 -1.67 2.20 -18.54
C ILE A 24 -2.26 0.95 -17.91
N LEU A 25 -3.56 0.95 -17.57
CA LEU A 25 -4.25 -0.21 -17.02
C LEU A 25 -5.35 -0.66 -17.99
N LYS A 26 -5.41 -1.96 -18.26
CA LYS A 26 -6.23 -2.55 -19.31
C LYS A 26 -7.21 -3.60 -18.77
N GLY A 27 -7.95 -3.23 -17.72
CA GLY A 27 -8.96 -4.13 -17.13
C GLY A 27 -8.41 -5.02 -16.01
N ILE A 28 -7.56 -4.47 -15.13
CA ILE A 28 -7.01 -5.23 -13.98
C ILE A 28 -8.12 -5.50 -12.98
N SER A 29 -8.23 -6.78 -12.56
CA SER A 29 -9.09 -7.19 -11.45
C SER A 29 -8.25 -7.83 -10.35
N LEU A 30 -8.44 -7.38 -9.11
CA LEU A 30 -7.76 -7.88 -7.92
C LEU A 30 -8.71 -7.83 -6.72
N GLN A 31 -8.77 -8.92 -5.98
CA GLN A 31 -9.47 -9.00 -4.69
C GLN A 31 -8.44 -9.30 -3.60
N VAL A 32 -8.55 -8.65 -2.45
CA VAL A 32 -7.66 -8.86 -1.30
C VAL A 32 -8.51 -9.17 -0.07
N ARG A 33 -8.23 -10.30 0.58
CA ARG A 33 -8.91 -10.73 1.80
C ARG A 33 -8.32 -10.07 3.04
N ARG A 34 -9.08 -10.06 4.11
CA ARG A 34 -8.58 -9.59 5.42
C ARG A 34 -7.39 -10.42 5.87
N GLY A 35 -6.30 -9.73 6.24
CA GLY A 35 -5.05 -10.34 6.67
C GLY A 35 -4.20 -10.93 5.54
N GLU A 36 -4.62 -10.78 4.28
CA GLU A 36 -3.85 -11.25 3.12
C GLU A 36 -2.75 -10.25 2.76
N VAL A 37 -1.56 -10.78 2.48
CA VAL A 37 -0.45 -10.03 1.91
C VAL A 37 -0.33 -10.33 0.43
N VAL A 38 -0.71 -9.38 -0.42
CA VAL A 38 -0.59 -9.48 -1.88
C VAL A 38 0.61 -8.66 -2.34
N VAL A 39 1.55 -9.31 -3.01
CA VAL A 39 2.72 -8.64 -3.59
C VAL A 39 2.57 -8.50 -5.10
N LEU A 40 2.70 -7.27 -5.60
CA LEU A 40 2.65 -6.93 -7.02
C LEU A 40 4.07 -6.82 -7.56
N ILE A 41 4.43 -7.67 -8.53
CA ILE A 41 5.71 -7.64 -9.23
C ILE A 41 5.51 -7.41 -10.72
N GLY A 42 6.60 -7.12 -11.45
CA GLY A 42 6.57 -6.92 -12.90
C GLY A 42 7.56 -5.85 -13.35
N ALA A 43 7.78 -5.75 -14.65
CA ALA A 43 8.72 -4.81 -15.24
C ALA A 43 8.39 -3.34 -14.90
N SER A 44 9.39 -2.47 -14.99
CA SER A 44 9.15 -1.02 -14.90
C SER A 44 8.17 -0.58 -15.99
N GLY A 45 7.22 0.30 -15.63
CA GLY A 45 6.18 0.74 -16.55
C GLY A 45 5.00 -0.25 -16.75
N SER A 46 4.96 -1.38 -16.04
CA SER A 46 3.85 -2.34 -16.16
C SER A 46 2.52 -1.88 -15.53
N GLY A 47 2.51 -0.74 -14.84
CA GLY A 47 1.29 -0.15 -14.25
C GLY A 47 1.12 -0.37 -12.74
N LYS A 48 2.05 -1.04 -12.03
CA LYS A 48 1.96 -1.36 -10.59
C LYS A 48 1.66 -0.14 -9.70
N THR A 49 2.51 0.88 -9.78
CA THR A 49 2.34 2.15 -9.05
C THR A 49 1.03 2.85 -9.40
N THR A 50 0.66 2.87 -10.68
CA THR A 50 -0.62 3.46 -11.11
C THR A 50 -1.80 2.69 -10.53
N PHE A 51 -1.75 1.36 -10.53
CA PHE A 51 -2.80 0.52 -10.00
C PHE A 51 -3.01 0.72 -8.50
N ILE A 52 -1.92 0.71 -7.70
CA ILE A 52 -2.03 0.91 -6.25
C ILE A 52 -2.53 2.33 -5.90
N ARG A 53 -2.17 3.34 -6.72
CA ARG A 53 -2.68 4.72 -6.58
C ARG A 53 -4.15 4.85 -6.94
N CYS A 54 -4.64 4.06 -7.90
CA CYS A 54 -6.07 3.98 -8.18
C CYS A 54 -6.84 3.41 -6.99
N ILE A 55 -6.32 2.37 -6.31
CA ILE A 55 -6.96 1.79 -5.12
C ILE A 55 -7.19 2.84 -4.03
N ASN A 56 -6.23 3.74 -3.82
CA ASN A 56 -6.35 4.83 -2.84
C ASN A 56 -6.91 6.14 -3.44
N LEU A 57 -7.50 6.11 -4.64
CA LEU A 57 -8.06 7.27 -5.33
C LEU A 57 -7.08 8.48 -5.46
N LEU A 58 -5.78 8.22 -5.48
CA LEU A 58 -4.77 9.23 -5.85
C LEU A 58 -4.72 9.42 -7.36
N GLU A 59 -5.19 8.40 -8.10
CA GLU A 59 -5.43 8.45 -9.53
C GLU A 59 -6.88 8.04 -9.81
N ASP A 60 -7.57 8.84 -10.63
CA ASP A 60 -8.92 8.51 -11.09
C ASP A 60 -8.88 7.35 -12.09
N ILE A 61 -9.88 6.47 -12.01
CA ILE A 61 -10.08 5.40 -12.99
C ILE A 61 -11.00 5.89 -14.12
N GLN A 62 -10.82 5.36 -15.35
CA GLN A 62 -11.72 5.61 -16.47
C GLN A 62 -12.71 4.47 -16.72
N GLY A 63 -12.52 3.33 -16.06
CA GLY A 63 -13.43 2.19 -16.12
C GLY A 63 -13.21 1.24 -14.97
N GLY A 64 -14.22 0.44 -14.67
CA GLY A 64 -14.21 -0.48 -13.55
C GLY A 64 -14.74 0.12 -12.25
N GLU A 65 -14.53 -0.58 -11.17
CA GLU A 65 -14.99 -0.20 -9.84
C GLU A 65 -13.97 -0.62 -8.78
N ILE A 66 -13.78 0.22 -7.76
CA ILE A 66 -12.99 -0.11 -6.57
C ILE A 66 -13.92 -0.08 -5.36
N ARG A 67 -13.86 -1.11 -4.54
CA ARG A 67 -14.57 -1.20 -3.27
C ARG A 67 -13.59 -1.47 -2.14
N VAL A 68 -13.85 -0.86 -0.99
CA VAL A 68 -13.15 -1.13 0.27
C VAL A 68 -14.20 -1.45 1.33
N ASN A 69 -14.05 -2.58 2.01
CA ASN A 69 -15.06 -3.10 2.93
C ASN A 69 -16.47 -3.14 2.29
N GLY A 70 -16.56 -3.58 1.03
CA GLY A 70 -17.80 -3.66 0.26
C GLY A 70 -18.40 -2.32 -0.17
N ARG A 71 -17.78 -1.18 0.15
CA ARG A 71 -18.28 0.17 -0.19
C ARG A 71 -17.52 0.71 -1.41
N PRO A 72 -18.25 1.23 -2.44
CA PRO A 72 -17.60 1.88 -3.58
C PRO A 72 -16.72 3.04 -3.15
N MET A 73 -15.50 3.07 -3.67
CA MET A 73 -14.53 4.14 -3.46
C MET A 73 -14.66 5.21 -4.54
N GLY A 74 -14.71 6.48 -4.13
CA GLY A 74 -14.74 7.64 -5.03
C GLY A 74 -16.08 7.89 -5.70
N TYR A 75 -17.06 7.01 -5.54
CA TYR A 75 -18.35 7.10 -6.16
C TYR A 75 -19.47 6.84 -5.15
N ARG A 76 -20.64 7.37 -5.43
CA ARG A 76 -21.89 7.09 -4.71
C ARG A 76 -22.97 6.62 -5.70
N THR A 77 -23.80 5.71 -5.25
CA THR A 77 -24.96 5.25 -6.03
C THR A 77 -26.11 6.22 -5.84
N ARG A 78 -26.72 6.71 -6.94
CA ARG A 78 -27.97 7.47 -6.93
C ARG A 78 -29.17 6.55 -6.74
N ALA A 79 -30.34 7.16 -6.49
CA ALA A 79 -31.61 6.41 -6.36
C ALA A 79 -31.99 5.62 -7.64
N ASP A 80 -31.53 6.07 -8.81
CA ASP A 80 -31.70 5.39 -10.10
C ASP A 80 -30.65 4.29 -10.38
N GLY A 81 -29.77 4.01 -9.42
CA GLY A 81 -28.71 3.01 -9.55
C GLY A 81 -27.43 3.52 -10.27
N SER A 82 -27.42 4.75 -10.78
CA SER A 82 -26.22 5.31 -11.45
C SER A 82 -25.12 5.65 -10.46
N LEU A 83 -23.84 5.43 -10.85
CA LEU A 83 -22.67 5.84 -10.10
C LEU A 83 -22.30 7.28 -10.44
N VAL A 84 -22.08 8.10 -9.42
CA VAL A 84 -21.63 9.48 -9.56
C VAL A 84 -20.43 9.71 -8.66
N ARG A 85 -19.41 10.41 -9.16
CA ARG A 85 -18.26 10.81 -8.34
C ARG A 85 -18.75 11.47 -7.04
N ASP A 86 -18.21 11.02 -5.94
CA ASP A 86 -18.55 11.56 -4.62
C ASP A 86 -17.84 12.90 -4.39
N SER A 87 -18.24 13.62 -3.35
CA SER A 87 -17.59 14.85 -2.95
C SER A 87 -16.18 14.59 -2.44
N GLU A 88 -15.25 15.55 -2.64
CA GLU A 88 -13.87 15.45 -2.14
C GLU A 88 -13.83 15.20 -0.62
N ARG A 89 -14.78 15.74 0.12
CA ARG A 89 -14.91 15.49 1.57
C ARG A 89 -15.21 14.03 1.89
N ASN A 90 -16.06 13.38 1.12
CA ASN A 90 -16.40 11.97 1.29
C ASN A 90 -15.26 11.07 0.81
N ILE A 91 -14.63 11.41 -0.31
CA ILE A 91 -13.44 10.71 -0.81
C ILE A 91 -12.31 10.77 0.23
N ALA A 92 -12.06 11.92 0.85
CA ALA A 92 -11.08 12.04 1.92
C ALA A 92 -11.42 11.16 3.14
N ARG A 93 -12.73 10.98 3.46
CA ARG A 93 -13.15 10.04 4.51
C ARG A 93 -12.92 8.59 4.13
N GLN A 94 -13.18 8.22 2.87
CA GLN A 94 -12.97 6.86 2.39
C GLN A 94 -11.48 6.48 2.41
N ARG A 95 -10.59 7.43 2.06
CA ARG A 95 -9.14 7.24 2.12
C ARG A 95 -8.60 6.92 3.51
N ARG A 96 -9.33 7.24 4.60
CA ARG A 96 -8.90 6.94 5.97
C ARG A 96 -8.76 5.45 6.25
N ASP A 97 -9.55 4.64 5.54
CA ASP A 97 -9.59 3.19 5.74
C ASP A 97 -8.39 2.48 5.09
N ILE A 98 -7.61 3.20 4.28
CA ILE A 98 -6.43 2.69 3.59
C ILE A 98 -5.20 3.53 3.94
N GLY A 99 -4.20 2.93 4.58
CA GLY A 99 -2.88 3.55 4.74
C GLY A 99 -2.06 3.43 3.47
N MET A 100 -1.26 4.45 3.15
CA MET A 100 -0.36 4.39 2.01
C MET A 100 1.04 4.86 2.38
N VAL A 101 2.03 4.06 2.00
CA VAL A 101 3.45 4.33 2.14
C VAL A 101 4.06 4.45 0.75
N PHE A 102 4.73 5.56 0.49
CA PHE A 102 5.25 5.93 -0.82
C PHE A 102 6.74 5.59 -0.96
N GLN A 103 7.21 5.50 -2.18
CA GLN A 103 8.61 5.37 -2.53
C GLN A 103 9.47 6.51 -1.96
N ARG A 104 9.00 7.75 -2.07
CA ARG A 104 9.55 8.91 -1.35
C ARG A 104 8.75 9.08 -0.08
N PHE A 105 9.40 9.23 1.04
CA PHE A 105 8.83 9.17 2.40
C PHE A 105 7.68 10.13 2.64
N ASN A 106 7.64 11.25 1.90
CA ASN A 106 6.58 12.28 1.92
C ASN A 106 6.24 12.77 3.33
N LEU A 107 7.26 12.85 4.21
CA LEU A 107 7.10 13.47 5.52
C LEU A 107 6.98 14.99 5.37
N PHE A 108 6.23 15.61 6.28
CA PHE A 108 6.17 17.05 6.39
C PHE A 108 7.52 17.58 6.93
N PRO A 109 8.30 18.32 6.12
CA PRO A 109 9.68 18.66 6.48
C PRO A 109 9.79 19.64 7.64
N HIS A 110 8.72 20.39 7.91
CA HIS A 110 8.61 21.37 9.00
C HIS A 110 8.06 20.79 10.30
N MET A 111 7.77 19.49 10.34
CA MET A 111 7.27 18.76 11.49
C MET A 111 8.28 17.72 11.93
N THR A 112 8.40 17.49 13.24
CA THR A 112 9.17 16.39 13.82
C THR A 112 8.57 15.03 13.45
N ALA A 113 9.28 13.93 13.73
CA ALA A 113 8.76 12.57 13.55
C ALA A 113 7.46 12.36 14.34
N LEU A 114 7.42 12.80 15.59
CA LEU A 114 6.22 12.73 16.42
C LEU A 114 5.06 13.53 15.84
N GLU A 115 5.30 14.77 15.44
CA GLU A 115 4.27 15.65 14.83
C GLU A 115 3.74 15.08 13.53
N ASN A 116 4.59 14.51 12.67
CA ASN A 116 4.16 13.80 11.45
C ASN A 116 3.16 12.68 11.75
N ILE A 117 3.33 11.97 12.86
CA ILE A 117 2.46 10.82 13.23
C ILE A 117 1.14 11.28 13.83
N ILE A 118 1.14 12.32 14.68
CA ILE A 118 -0.08 12.75 15.40
C ILE A 118 -0.99 13.65 14.61
N GLU A 119 -0.50 14.30 13.54
CA GLU A 119 -1.24 15.33 12.81
C GLU A 119 -2.57 14.79 12.26
N ALA A 120 -2.53 13.71 11.48
CA ALA A 120 -3.73 13.16 10.87
C ALA A 120 -4.73 12.57 11.90
N PRO A 121 -4.32 11.80 12.94
CA PRO A 121 -5.22 11.39 14.02
C PRO A 121 -5.97 12.55 14.69
N ILE A 122 -5.30 13.66 14.95
CA ILE A 122 -5.92 14.83 15.59
C ILE A 122 -6.85 15.53 14.60
N GLN A 123 -6.38 15.89 13.41
CA GLN A 123 -7.11 16.73 12.46
C GLN A 123 -8.24 16.00 11.74
N VAL A 124 -8.05 14.71 11.45
CA VAL A 124 -8.98 13.94 10.61
C VAL A 124 -9.90 13.04 11.44
N LEU A 125 -9.36 12.41 12.50
CA LEU A 125 -10.13 11.51 13.35
C LEU A 125 -10.68 12.19 14.61
N GLY A 126 -10.20 13.40 14.94
CA GLY A 126 -10.60 14.11 16.16
C GLY A 126 -10.08 13.46 17.45
N VAL A 127 -9.00 12.68 17.34
CA VAL A 127 -8.39 12.03 18.54
C VAL A 127 -7.84 13.11 19.47
N PRO A 128 -8.13 13.04 20.78
CA PRO A 128 -7.55 13.96 21.76
C PRO A 128 -6.01 13.95 21.67
N ARG A 129 -5.38 15.13 21.75
CA ARG A 129 -3.92 15.28 21.60
C ARG A 129 -3.12 14.33 22.49
N GLN A 130 -3.54 14.17 23.75
CA GLN A 130 -2.84 13.28 24.69
C GLN A 130 -2.86 11.82 24.20
N ALA A 131 -4.01 11.32 23.77
CA ALA A 131 -4.15 9.97 23.26
C ALA A 131 -3.36 9.77 21.95
N ALA A 132 -3.33 10.80 21.08
CA ALA A 132 -2.52 10.77 19.87
C ALA A 132 -1.02 10.71 20.17
N LEU A 133 -0.54 11.45 21.18
CA LEU A 133 0.85 11.40 21.65
C LEU A 133 1.23 10.01 22.18
N GLU A 134 0.39 9.43 23.04
CA GLU A 134 0.62 8.08 23.59
C GLU A 134 0.69 7.02 22.47
N GLN A 135 -0.24 7.07 21.52
CA GLN A 135 -0.24 6.20 20.35
C GLN A 135 1.01 6.40 19.49
N ALA A 136 1.42 7.64 19.22
CA ALA A 136 2.57 7.95 18.40
C ALA A 136 3.89 7.47 19.04
N HIS A 137 4.05 7.63 20.35
CA HIS A 137 5.21 7.09 21.07
C HIS A 137 5.26 5.56 21.00
N ALA A 138 4.12 4.88 21.13
CA ALA A 138 4.04 3.43 20.97
C ALA A 138 4.44 3.00 19.54
N LEU A 139 3.96 3.72 18.51
CA LEU A 139 4.31 3.46 17.11
C LEU A 139 5.78 3.73 16.82
N LEU A 140 6.35 4.83 17.33
CA LEU A 140 7.79 5.11 17.18
C LEU A 140 8.64 4.01 17.83
N LYS A 141 8.24 3.53 19.02
CA LYS A 141 8.92 2.40 19.66
C LYS A 141 8.82 1.13 18.80
N ARG A 142 7.64 0.85 18.25
CA ARG A 142 7.39 -0.30 17.38
C ARG A 142 8.28 -0.31 16.14
N VAL A 143 8.51 0.85 15.52
CA VAL A 143 9.40 0.96 14.35
C VAL A 143 10.86 1.22 14.72
N GLY A 144 11.26 1.03 15.99
CA GLY A 144 12.63 1.16 16.46
C GLY A 144 13.18 2.59 16.50
N LEU A 145 12.30 3.61 16.66
CA LEU A 145 12.65 5.03 16.61
C LEU A 145 12.17 5.80 17.85
N ALA A 146 12.10 5.15 19.03
CA ALA A 146 11.62 5.79 20.25
C ALA A 146 12.42 7.04 20.65
N ASP A 147 13.74 7.06 20.37
CA ASP A 147 14.65 8.17 20.64
C ASP A 147 14.59 9.29 19.59
N LYS A 148 13.87 9.10 18.49
CA LYS A 148 13.80 10.01 17.34
C LYS A 148 12.57 10.91 17.30
N ALA A 149 11.71 10.87 18.34
CA ALA A 149 10.44 11.61 18.37
C ALA A 149 10.55 13.10 18.02
N GLY A 150 11.57 13.77 18.55
CA GLY A 150 11.84 15.20 18.32
C GLY A 150 12.69 15.54 17.07
N HIS A 151 13.07 14.55 16.25
CA HIS A 151 13.89 14.79 15.08
C HIS A 151 13.04 15.21 13.88
N TYR A 152 13.53 16.19 13.12
CA TYR A 152 12.97 16.58 11.83
C TYR A 152 13.41 15.60 10.73
N PRO A 153 12.66 15.48 9.62
CA PRO A 153 13.03 14.56 8.51
C PRO A 153 14.47 14.75 8.02
N SER A 154 14.98 15.98 7.97
CA SER A 154 16.36 16.27 7.56
C SER A 154 17.42 15.71 8.50
N MET A 155 17.05 15.29 9.70
CA MET A 155 17.94 14.71 10.73
C MET A 155 17.86 13.18 10.77
N LEU A 156 17.02 12.58 9.89
CA LEU A 156 16.77 11.14 9.83
C LEU A 156 17.36 10.54 8.56
N SER A 157 17.92 9.32 8.65
CA SER A 157 18.30 8.55 7.47
C SER A 157 17.08 8.20 6.62
N GLY A 158 17.27 7.79 5.36
CA GLY A 158 16.19 7.36 4.48
C GLY A 158 15.34 6.24 5.11
N GLY A 159 15.97 5.21 5.64
CA GLY A 159 15.27 4.11 6.32
C GLY A 159 14.51 4.55 7.58
N GLN A 160 15.07 5.52 8.35
CA GLN A 160 14.35 6.11 9.49
C GLN A 160 13.13 6.92 9.03
N GLN A 161 13.28 7.74 7.98
CA GLN A 161 12.15 8.48 7.40
C GLN A 161 11.04 7.54 6.91
N GLN A 162 11.39 6.44 6.26
CA GLN A 162 10.43 5.45 5.79
C GLN A 162 9.70 4.77 6.95
N ARG A 163 10.39 4.41 8.01
CA ARG A 163 9.76 3.84 9.21
C ARG A 163 8.85 4.84 9.92
N VAL A 164 9.17 6.13 9.94
CA VAL A 164 8.25 7.18 10.39
C VAL A 164 7.02 7.27 9.47
N ALA A 165 7.20 7.15 8.14
CA ALA A 165 6.07 7.15 7.21
C ALA A 165 5.13 5.95 7.42
N ILE A 166 5.68 4.76 7.72
CA ILE A 166 4.90 3.58 8.11
C ILE A 166 4.14 3.86 9.41
N ALA A 167 4.80 4.36 10.45
CA ALA A 167 4.18 4.70 11.73
C ALA A 167 3.05 5.74 11.57
N ARG A 168 3.25 6.75 10.72
CA ARG A 168 2.24 7.76 10.37
C ARG A 168 1.00 7.12 9.73
N ALA A 169 1.18 6.20 8.78
CA ALA A 169 0.07 5.50 8.15
C ALA A 169 -0.69 4.62 9.15
N LEU A 170 0.02 3.90 10.01
CA LEU A 170 -0.55 3.04 11.07
C LEU A 170 -1.33 3.83 12.13
N ALA A 171 -0.94 5.09 12.39
CA ALA A 171 -1.62 5.95 13.36
C ALA A 171 -3.09 6.21 13.01
N MET A 172 -3.46 6.10 11.73
CA MET A 172 -4.83 6.20 11.24
C MET A 172 -5.67 4.93 11.47
N LYS A 173 -5.05 3.84 11.95
CA LYS A 173 -5.70 2.51 12.15
C LYS A 173 -6.40 2.01 10.89
N PRO A 174 -5.71 1.95 9.75
CA PRO A 174 -6.30 1.57 8.48
C PRO A 174 -6.70 0.09 8.45
N GLN A 175 -7.66 -0.25 7.58
CA GLN A 175 -8.07 -1.64 7.33
C GLN A 175 -7.09 -2.39 6.43
N ALA A 176 -6.38 -1.66 5.58
CA ALA A 176 -5.33 -2.19 4.71
C ALA A 176 -4.21 -1.16 4.54
N MET A 177 -3.00 -1.66 4.28
CA MET A 177 -1.82 -0.85 3.97
C MET A 177 -1.38 -1.09 2.52
N LEU A 178 -1.16 -0.01 1.79
CA LEU A 178 -0.59 -0.02 0.46
C LEU A 178 0.86 0.47 0.51
N PHE A 179 1.78 -0.28 -0.10
CA PHE A 179 3.19 0.06 -0.16
C PHE A 179 3.62 0.21 -1.62
N ASP A 180 4.03 1.42 -2.02
CA ASP A 180 4.50 1.74 -3.37
C ASP A 180 6.03 1.81 -3.38
N GLU A 181 6.69 0.69 -3.65
CA GLU A 181 8.15 0.54 -3.68
C GLU A 181 8.86 1.12 -2.44
N PRO A 182 8.54 0.67 -1.22
CA PRO A 182 8.93 1.32 0.03
C PRO A 182 10.44 1.34 0.30
N THR A 183 11.23 0.56 -0.43
CA THR A 183 12.68 0.42 -0.25
C THR A 183 13.51 1.00 -1.38
N SER A 184 12.92 1.36 -2.52
CA SER A 184 13.65 1.73 -3.74
C SER A 184 14.44 3.04 -3.65
N ALA A 185 14.15 3.90 -2.67
CA ALA A 185 14.89 5.14 -2.41
C ALA A 185 15.86 5.03 -1.23
N LEU A 186 16.14 3.81 -0.77
CA LEU A 186 16.99 3.55 0.42
C LEU A 186 18.35 3.01 0.04
N ASP A 187 19.32 3.30 0.91
CA ASP A 187 20.61 2.63 0.88
C ASP A 187 20.45 1.15 1.25
N PRO A 188 21.21 0.23 0.61
CA PRO A 188 21.07 -1.22 0.84
C PRO A 188 21.16 -1.62 2.32
N GLU A 189 21.96 -0.91 3.11
CA GLU A 189 22.15 -1.18 4.55
C GLU A 189 20.88 -0.94 5.38
N THR A 190 19.98 -0.07 4.91
CA THR A 190 18.76 0.32 5.64
C THR A 190 17.49 -0.39 5.13
N VAL A 191 17.56 -1.08 3.98
CA VAL A 191 16.46 -1.85 3.40
C VAL A 191 15.93 -2.89 4.38
N GLY A 192 16.82 -3.67 5.01
CA GLY A 192 16.47 -4.73 5.94
C GLY A 192 15.62 -4.26 7.12
N GLU A 193 15.89 -3.07 7.66
CA GLU A 193 15.13 -2.51 8.79
C GLU A 193 13.68 -2.19 8.41
N VAL A 194 13.44 -1.70 7.19
CA VAL A 194 12.10 -1.39 6.69
C VAL A 194 11.34 -2.68 6.37
N LEU A 195 11.99 -3.65 5.72
CA LEU A 195 11.39 -4.94 5.42
C LEU A 195 11.02 -5.72 6.69
N GLN A 196 11.84 -5.61 7.75
CA GLN A 196 11.54 -6.22 9.04
C GLN A 196 10.25 -5.67 9.66
N VAL A 197 10.06 -4.34 9.65
CA VAL A 197 8.81 -3.73 10.10
C VAL A 197 7.61 -4.22 9.28
N MET A 198 7.75 -4.33 7.96
CA MET A 198 6.68 -4.82 7.10
C MET A 198 6.38 -6.31 7.35
N LYS A 199 7.39 -7.12 7.64
CA LYS A 199 7.22 -8.53 8.03
C LYS A 199 6.44 -8.67 9.34
N GLU A 200 6.78 -7.89 10.35
CA GLU A 200 6.06 -7.86 11.63
C GLU A 200 4.59 -7.47 11.44
N LEU A 201 4.29 -6.50 10.56
CA LEU A 201 2.92 -6.15 10.21
C LEU A 201 2.15 -7.31 9.57
N ALA A 202 2.80 -8.08 8.68
CA ALA A 202 2.20 -9.26 8.07
C ALA A 202 1.90 -10.35 9.10
N GLU A 203 2.85 -10.64 10.00
CA GLU A 203 2.71 -11.62 11.07
C GLU A 203 1.56 -11.27 12.04
N GLU A 204 1.29 -9.98 12.24
CA GLU A 204 0.16 -9.48 13.02
C GLU A 204 -1.19 -9.52 12.28
N GLY A 205 -1.21 -9.96 11.02
CA GLY A 205 -2.41 -10.08 10.21
C GLY A 205 -2.87 -8.78 9.55
N MET A 206 -1.97 -7.82 9.33
CA MET A 206 -2.27 -6.61 8.56
C MET A 206 -2.54 -6.97 7.10
N THR A 207 -3.67 -6.54 6.56
CA THR A 207 -3.96 -6.65 5.13
C THR A 207 -3.03 -5.73 4.34
N MET A 208 -2.28 -6.27 3.38
CA MET A 208 -1.30 -5.46 2.65
C MET A 208 -1.33 -5.71 1.14
N VAL A 209 -1.15 -4.63 0.37
CA VAL A 209 -0.80 -4.69 -1.06
C VAL A 209 0.55 -4.00 -1.23
N VAL A 210 1.54 -4.74 -1.68
CA VAL A 210 2.93 -4.29 -1.71
C VAL A 210 3.47 -4.33 -3.14
N VAL A 211 3.85 -3.19 -3.69
CA VAL A 211 4.66 -3.10 -4.90
C VAL A 211 6.12 -3.12 -4.48
N THR A 212 6.90 -4.09 -4.94
CA THR A 212 8.31 -4.20 -4.55
C THR A 212 9.16 -4.89 -5.62
N HIS A 213 10.46 -4.62 -5.58
CA HIS A 213 11.50 -5.34 -6.30
C HIS A 213 12.31 -6.29 -5.39
N GLU A 214 11.97 -6.36 -4.10
CA GLU A 214 12.58 -7.23 -3.10
C GLU A 214 11.99 -8.65 -3.20
N MET A 215 12.54 -9.48 -4.10
CA MET A 215 12.00 -10.82 -4.37
C MET A 215 12.13 -11.76 -3.17
N GLY A 216 13.17 -11.57 -2.33
CA GLY A 216 13.35 -12.29 -1.06
C GLY A 216 12.19 -12.04 -0.11
N PHE A 217 11.83 -10.77 0.09
CA PHE A 217 10.67 -10.39 0.90
C PHE A 217 9.36 -10.97 0.34
N ALA A 218 9.16 -10.85 -0.99
CA ALA A 218 7.97 -11.39 -1.63
C ALA A 218 7.82 -12.91 -1.43
N ARG A 219 8.92 -13.66 -1.48
CA ARG A 219 8.93 -15.12 -1.23
C ARG A 219 8.57 -15.48 0.21
N GLU A 220 9.06 -14.70 1.16
CA GLU A 220 8.93 -14.98 2.58
C GLU A 220 7.57 -14.57 3.15
N VAL A 221 7.01 -13.44 2.69
CA VAL A 221 5.92 -12.75 3.38
C VAL A 221 4.59 -12.79 2.61
N ALA A 222 4.64 -12.92 1.27
CA ALA A 222 3.42 -12.90 0.48
C ALA A 222 2.57 -14.17 0.65
N ASP A 223 1.27 -14.00 0.81
CA ASP A 223 0.31 -15.10 0.63
C ASP A 223 0.06 -15.34 -0.86
N ARG A 224 0.08 -14.27 -1.65
CA ARG A 224 -0.12 -14.31 -3.09
C ARG A 224 0.75 -13.27 -3.80
N VAL A 225 1.35 -13.70 -4.90
CA VAL A 225 2.11 -12.85 -5.81
C VAL A 225 1.30 -12.65 -7.08
N VAL A 226 1.25 -11.41 -7.54
CA VAL A 226 0.55 -10.99 -8.75
C VAL A 226 1.56 -10.37 -9.71
N VAL A 227 1.60 -10.84 -10.93
CA VAL A 227 2.51 -10.36 -11.96
C VAL A 227 1.76 -9.44 -12.91
N LEU A 228 2.20 -8.18 -12.99
CA LEU A 228 1.69 -7.21 -13.94
C LEU A 228 2.68 -7.04 -15.09
N ASP A 229 2.15 -7.02 -16.31
CA ASP A 229 2.92 -6.67 -17.50
C ASP A 229 2.06 -5.91 -18.51
N GLN A 230 2.59 -4.81 -19.05
CA GLN A 230 1.92 -3.97 -20.05
C GLN A 230 0.48 -3.54 -19.71
N GLY A 231 0.20 -3.31 -18.44
CA GLY A 231 -1.11 -2.88 -17.95
C GLY A 231 -2.13 -4.01 -17.72
N GLU A 232 -1.68 -5.26 -17.76
CA GLU A 232 -2.49 -6.45 -17.55
C GLU A 232 -1.98 -7.27 -16.37
N LEU A 233 -2.88 -7.96 -15.65
CA LEU A 233 -2.53 -9.02 -14.73
C LEU A 233 -2.33 -10.29 -15.55
N ILE A 234 -1.09 -10.77 -15.67
CA ILE A 234 -0.76 -11.89 -16.55
C ILE A 234 -0.67 -13.23 -15.81
N GLU A 235 -0.34 -13.21 -14.52
CA GLU A 235 -0.25 -14.41 -13.70
C GLU A 235 -0.42 -14.06 -12.22
N GLN A 236 -1.00 -14.96 -11.44
CA GLN A 236 -1.06 -14.84 -9.98
C GLN A 236 -1.08 -16.21 -9.31
N GLY A 237 -0.54 -16.31 -8.12
CA GLY A 237 -0.50 -17.53 -7.36
C GLY A 237 0.33 -17.42 -6.08
N PRO A 238 0.46 -18.51 -5.31
CA PRO A 238 1.37 -18.58 -4.18
C PRO A 238 2.82 -18.27 -4.61
N PRO A 239 3.66 -17.72 -3.70
CA PRO A 239 5.05 -17.37 -4.00
C PRO A 239 5.83 -18.54 -4.63
N GLU A 240 5.69 -19.74 -4.09
CA GLU A 240 6.40 -20.93 -4.61
C GLU A 240 6.06 -21.22 -6.07
N GLN A 241 4.78 -21.08 -6.45
CA GLN A 241 4.36 -21.27 -7.84
C GLN A 241 4.98 -20.22 -8.75
N ILE A 242 4.83 -18.94 -8.41
CA ILE A 242 5.28 -17.83 -9.26
C ILE A 242 6.81 -17.81 -9.41
N PHE A 243 7.55 -17.99 -8.32
CA PHE A 243 9.01 -17.88 -8.36
C PHE A 243 9.73 -19.16 -8.81
N SER A 244 9.12 -20.35 -8.64
CA SER A 244 9.78 -21.61 -8.96
C SER A 244 9.21 -22.30 -10.20
N ARG A 245 7.94 -22.08 -10.52
CA ARG A 245 7.22 -22.75 -11.62
C ARG A 245 6.27 -21.81 -12.34
N PRO A 246 6.73 -20.61 -12.78
CA PRO A 246 5.87 -19.68 -13.52
C PRO A 246 5.36 -20.34 -14.81
N THR A 247 4.08 -20.17 -15.10
CA THR A 247 3.43 -20.78 -16.28
C THR A 247 3.37 -19.83 -17.46
N HIS A 248 3.26 -18.52 -17.21
CA HIS A 248 3.14 -17.53 -18.26
C HIS A 248 4.52 -17.17 -18.84
N PRO A 249 4.72 -17.17 -20.19
CA PRO A 249 6.03 -16.91 -20.81
C PRO A 249 6.64 -15.54 -20.42
N ARG A 250 5.80 -14.50 -20.31
CA ARG A 250 6.26 -13.15 -19.91
C ARG A 250 6.68 -13.12 -18.43
N THR A 251 6.07 -13.91 -17.55
CA THR A 251 6.50 -14.08 -16.17
C THR A 251 7.88 -14.74 -16.10
N GLN A 252 8.08 -15.83 -16.87
CA GLN A 252 9.37 -16.51 -16.97
C GLN A 252 10.48 -15.57 -17.45
N ALA A 253 10.21 -14.81 -18.53
CA ALA A 253 11.16 -13.83 -19.08
C ALA A 253 11.46 -12.67 -18.11
N PHE A 254 10.51 -12.25 -17.29
CA PHE A 254 10.73 -11.24 -16.25
C PHE A 254 11.60 -11.80 -15.12
N LEU A 255 11.23 -12.96 -14.56
CA LEU A 255 11.93 -13.54 -13.41
C LEU A 255 13.36 -13.96 -13.75
N SER A 256 13.64 -14.45 -14.96
CA SER A 256 15.01 -14.79 -15.40
C SER A 256 15.98 -13.58 -15.47
N ARG A 257 15.48 -12.35 -15.37
CA ARG A 257 16.30 -11.12 -15.36
C ARG A 257 16.50 -10.55 -13.96
N VAL A 258 15.68 -10.95 -13.00
CA VAL A 258 15.66 -10.35 -11.65
C VAL A 258 16.04 -11.35 -10.55
N LEU A 259 16.07 -12.65 -10.85
CA LEU A 259 16.59 -13.75 -10.01
C LEU A 259 17.93 -14.24 -10.52
#